data_12e5bbc11d05b37ab0d8c4fa1dd91782
#
_entry.id   12e5bbc11d05b37ab0d8c4fa1dd91782
#
_cell.length_a   1.000
_cell.length_b   1.000
_cell.length_c   1.000
_cell.angle_alpha   90.00
_cell.angle_beta   90.00
_cell.angle_gamma   90.00
#
_symmetry.space_group_name_H-M   'P 1'
#
loop_
_entity.id
_entity.type
_entity.pdbx_description
1 polymer ?
#
loop_
_entity_poly.entity_id
_entity_poly.type
_entity_poly.pdbx_seq_one_letter_code
_entity_poly.pdbx_strand_id
1 'polypeptide(L)'
;MRLITRSDFDGLACAVLLHEVEQIDSIEFVHPKDVQDGKISVGSNDILTNLPYQFGVGLWFDHHSSEIVRNEDTASYRGRFEIAPSAARVVYNHYVEKGKGEKLLRYDGLLQSVDKSDSAKLSMNDVTKPGGWMLLSFVMDPRTGLAYHHGYRISNRELMTKMIELIAKNPDDPDTVLADPDVKERIDRYFQQQEAFTQLMRERSTVEKNAIITDLRGVAEMPSGNRFLIYTMFPQANIQVRVFDGRKGEFVVCAVGHSIFNRTSRTDVGALMDKYGGGGHRGAGSVSLMDDPEQQIRMILAELKANG
;
A
#
# COMPACT_ATOMS: atom_id res chain seq x y z
N MET A 1 -0.29 4.36 -25.72
CA MET A 1 -1.42 4.36 -24.77
C MET A 1 -1.02 5.17 -23.53
N ARG A 2 -1.99 5.77 -22.79
CA ARG A 2 -1.71 6.36 -21.48
C ARG A 2 -1.91 5.27 -20.40
N LEU A 3 -0.91 5.12 -19.52
CA LEU A 3 -1.02 4.28 -18.32
C LEU A 3 -1.50 5.12 -17.13
N ILE A 4 -2.55 4.70 -16.46
CA ILE A 4 -3.06 5.27 -15.22
C ILE A 4 -2.88 4.21 -14.14
N THR A 5 -2.12 4.52 -13.10
CA THR A 5 -1.80 3.56 -12.06
C THR A 5 -1.74 4.21 -10.68
N ARG A 6 -1.77 3.39 -9.63
CA ARG A 6 -1.63 3.86 -8.26
C ARG A 6 -0.20 4.32 -7.97
N SER A 7 -0.05 5.36 -7.13
CA SER A 7 1.25 5.88 -6.71
C SER A 7 1.80 5.09 -5.52
N ASP A 8 2.15 3.82 -5.75
CA ASP A 8 2.79 2.93 -4.78
C ASP A 8 3.71 1.93 -5.48
N PHE A 9 4.30 0.99 -4.74
CA PHE A 9 5.27 0.05 -5.27
C PHE A 9 4.68 -0.93 -6.29
N ASP A 10 3.43 -1.38 -6.08
CA ASP A 10 2.73 -2.26 -7.03
C ASP A 10 2.40 -1.52 -8.33
N GLY A 11 1.90 -0.28 -8.24
CA GLY A 11 1.66 0.56 -9.42
C GLY A 11 2.94 0.90 -10.19
N LEU A 12 4.06 1.10 -9.48
CA LEU A 12 5.37 1.28 -10.12
C LEU A 12 5.79 0.03 -10.89
N ALA A 13 5.66 -1.15 -10.28
CA ALA A 13 6.00 -2.42 -10.94
C ALA A 13 5.08 -2.68 -12.14
N CYS A 14 3.78 -2.40 -12.05
CA CYS A 14 2.89 -2.44 -13.21
C CYS A 14 3.41 -1.57 -14.35
N ALA A 15 3.86 -0.36 -14.05
CA ALA A 15 4.40 0.56 -15.05
C ALA A 15 5.68 0.02 -15.69
N VAL A 16 6.60 -0.52 -14.89
CA VAL A 16 7.83 -1.16 -15.40
C VAL A 16 7.52 -2.31 -16.35
N LEU A 17 6.65 -3.24 -15.94
CA LEU A 17 6.29 -4.41 -16.75
C LEU A 17 5.57 -4.00 -18.05
N LEU A 18 4.65 -3.05 -17.98
CA LEU A 18 3.88 -2.61 -19.15
C LEU A 18 4.75 -1.86 -20.19
N HIS A 19 5.75 -1.13 -19.75
CA HIS A 19 6.72 -0.50 -20.69
C HIS A 19 7.48 -1.51 -21.54
N GLU A 20 7.66 -2.75 -21.10
CA GLU A 20 8.34 -3.82 -21.87
C GLU A 20 7.44 -4.44 -22.95
N VAL A 21 6.13 -4.41 -22.75
CA VAL A 21 5.18 -5.21 -23.55
C VAL A 21 4.15 -4.39 -24.31
N GLU A 22 3.95 -3.12 -23.92
CA GLU A 22 3.05 -2.17 -24.58
C GLU A 22 3.76 -0.85 -24.91
N GLN A 23 3.19 -0.10 -25.86
CA GLN A 23 3.66 1.25 -26.16
C GLN A 23 2.98 2.25 -25.22
N ILE A 24 3.72 2.72 -24.22
CA ILE A 24 3.25 3.71 -23.24
C ILE A 24 3.77 5.09 -23.63
N ASP A 25 2.86 6.00 -23.96
CA ASP A 25 3.19 7.37 -24.37
C ASP A 25 3.23 8.34 -23.19
N SER A 26 2.44 8.04 -22.14
CA SER A 26 2.38 8.85 -20.92
C SER A 26 1.91 8.03 -19.72
N ILE A 27 2.28 8.48 -18.51
CA ILE A 27 1.91 7.83 -17.26
C ILE A 27 1.29 8.84 -16.30
N GLU A 28 0.22 8.44 -15.65
CA GLU A 28 -0.44 9.21 -14.61
C GLU A 28 -0.55 8.37 -13.33
N PHE A 29 0.05 8.89 -12.23
CA PHE A 29 -0.07 8.28 -10.90
C PHE A 29 -1.20 8.94 -10.14
N VAL A 30 -2.20 8.15 -9.73
CA VAL A 30 -3.44 8.67 -9.14
C VAL A 30 -3.80 7.95 -7.84
N HIS A 31 -4.70 8.55 -7.06
CA HIS A 31 -5.28 7.91 -5.90
C HIS A 31 -6.56 7.15 -6.31
N PRO A 32 -6.81 5.92 -5.80
CA PRO A 32 -8.00 5.12 -6.15
C PRO A 32 -9.31 5.88 -5.96
N LYS A 33 -9.40 6.71 -4.90
CA LYS A 33 -10.60 7.51 -4.65
C LYS A 33 -10.87 8.55 -5.74
N ASP A 34 -9.85 9.14 -6.35
CA ASP A 34 -10.06 10.12 -7.42
C ASP A 34 -10.63 9.47 -8.69
N VAL A 35 -10.28 8.21 -8.93
CA VAL A 35 -10.88 7.39 -9.98
C VAL A 35 -12.34 7.07 -9.64
N GLN A 36 -12.63 6.64 -8.41
CA GLN A 36 -14.01 6.36 -7.94
C GLN A 36 -14.90 7.59 -7.97
N ASP A 37 -14.37 8.75 -7.63
CA ASP A 37 -15.09 10.03 -7.62
C ASP A 37 -15.28 10.61 -9.04
N GLY A 38 -14.79 9.93 -10.11
CA GLY A 38 -14.88 10.39 -11.49
C GLY A 38 -14.03 11.62 -11.82
N LYS A 39 -13.02 11.94 -10.98
CA LYS A 39 -12.12 13.08 -11.22
C LYS A 39 -11.08 12.80 -12.32
N ILE A 40 -10.85 11.51 -12.59
CA ILE A 40 -9.92 11.05 -13.62
C ILE A 40 -10.75 10.55 -14.80
N SER A 41 -10.61 11.23 -15.95
CA SER A 41 -11.25 10.78 -17.19
C SER A 41 -10.49 9.60 -17.77
N VAL A 42 -11.17 8.51 -18.06
CA VAL A 42 -10.62 7.26 -18.58
C VAL A 42 -11.28 6.92 -19.92
N GLY A 43 -10.51 6.42 -20.88
CA GLY A 43 -11.00 6.11 -22.22
C GLY A 43 -10.35 4.87 -22.84
N SER A 44 -10.75 4.57 -24.07
CA SER A 44 -10.33 3.35 -24.80
C SER A 44 -8.84 3.29 -25.16
N ASN A 45 -8.11 4.40 -25.04
CA ASN A 45 -6.66 4.46 -25.25
C ASN A 45 -5.86 4.41 -23.92
N ASP A 46 -6.54 4.11 -22.81
CA ASP A 46 -5.94 4.06 -21.49
C ASP A 46 -5.76 2.61 -21.01
N ILE A 47 -4.69 2.40 -20.23
CA ILE A 47 -4.48 1.21 -19.42
C ILE A 47 -4.64 1.61 -17.96
N LEU A 48 -5.48 0.91 -17.22
CA LEU A 48 -5.73 1.14 -15.80
C LEU A 48 -5.18 -0.05 -15.00
N THR A 49 -4.31 0.21 -14.02
CA THR A 49 -3.72 -0.85 -13.18
C THR A 49 -3.76 -0.49 -11.70
N ASN A 50 -3.98 -1.49 -10.84
CA ASN A 50 -4.04 -1.34 -9.37
C ASN A 50 -5.04 -0.24 -8.94
N LEU A 51 -6.14 -0.12 -9.67
CA LEU A 51 -7.17 0.91 -9.53
C LEU A 51 -8.54 0.31 -9.85
N PRO A 52 -9.62 0.88 -9.27
CA PRO A 52 -10.99 0.43 -9.55
C PRO A 52 -11.34 0.51 -11.04
N TYR A 53 -12.10 -0.47 -11.50
CA TYR A 53 -12.58 -0.51 -12.89
C TYR A 53 -13.32 0.76 -13.27
N GLN A 54 -13.11 1.21 -14.51
CA GLN A 54 -13.84 2.31 -15.13
C GLN A 54 -14.39 1.89 -16.50
N PHE A 55 -15.67 2.13 -16.70
CA PHE A 55 -16.31 1.80 -17.98
C PHE A 55 -15.64 2.53 -19.15
N GLY A 56 -15.38 1.81 -20.23
CA GLY A 56 -14.76 2.38 -21.44
C GLY A 56 -13.24 2.36 -21.46
N VAL A 57 -12.58 1.86 -20.40
CA VAL A 57 -11.13 1.69 -20.39
C VAL A 57 -10.65 0.70 -21.46
N GLY A 58 -9.50 0.99 -22.08
CA GLY A 58 -8.92 0.12 -23.10
C GLY A 58 -8.42 -1.22 -22.56
N LEU A 59 -7.64 -1.18 -21.48
CA LEU A 59 -7.16 -2.36 -20.74
C LEU A 59 -7.27 -2.10 -19.24
N TRP A 60 -7.66 -3.13 -18.47
CA TRP A 60 -7.72 -3.07 -17.02
C TRP A 60 -7.05 -4.26 -16.37
N PHE A 61 -6.23 -4.01 -15.31
CA PHE A 61 -5.55 -5.02 -14.53
C PHE A 61 -5.69 -4.70 -13.04
N ASP A 62 -6.31 -5.61 -12.29
CA ASP A 62 -6.46 -5.44 -10.84
C ASP A 62 -6.56 -6.79 -10.11
N HIS A 63 -6.32 -6.77 -8.79
CA HIS A 63 -6.32 -7.94 -7.92
C HIS A 63 -7.19 -7.78 -6.66
N HIS A 64 -7.79 -6.61 -6.46
CA HIS A 64 -8.54 -6.30 -5.25
C HIS A 64 -9.89 -7.02 -5.20
N SER A 65 -10.13 -7.82 -4.16
CA SER A 65 -11.39 -8.56 -3.99
C SER A 65 -12.64 -7.68 -3.92
N SER A 66 -12.50 -6.40 -3.54
CA SER A 66 -13.61 -5.43 -3.57
C SER A 66 -14.17 -5.18 -4.97
N GLU A 67 -13.40 -5.43 -6.01
CA GLU A 67 -13.85 -5.27 -7.40
C GLU A 67 -14.79 -6.40 -7.84
N ILE A 68 -14.79 -7.56 -7.17
CA ILE A 68 -15.76 -8.64 -7.44
C ILE A 68 -17.18 -8.11 -7.17
N VAL A 69 -17.40 -7.51 -6.01
CA VAL A 69 -18.72 -7.01 -5.61
C VAL A 69 -19.14 -5.80 -6.45
N ARG A 70 -18.19 -4.92 -6.80
CA ARG A 70 -18.48 -3.73 -7.61
C ARG A 70 -18.83 -4.03 -9.05
N ASN A 71 -18.30 -5.13 -9.59
CA ASN A 71 -18.36 -5.45 -11.01
C ASN A 71 -19.20 -6.69 -11.32
N GLU A 72 -20.07 -7.15 -10.39
CA GLU A 72 -20.94 -8.31 -10.59
C GLU A 72 -21.78 -8.21 -11.87
N ASP A 73 -22.14 -7.00 -12.31
CA ASP A 73 -22.96 -6.72 -13.50
C ASP A 73 -22.13 -6.25 -14.72
N THR A 74 -20.79 -6.15 -14.65
CA THR A 74 -20.00 -5.63 -15.77
C THR A 74 -19.68 -6.72 -16.80
N ALA A 75 -20.34 -6.64 -17.93
CA ALA A 75 -20.42 -7.72 -18.93
C ALA A 75 -19.12 -7.99 -19.70
N SER A 76 -18.18 -7.08 -19.83
CA SER A 76 -16.86 -7.38 -20.44
C SER A 76 -15.85 -6.24 -20.27
N TYR A 77 -14.70 -6.54 -19.75
CA TYR A 77 -13.51 -5.69 -19.80
C TYR A 77 -12.42 -6.37 -20.61
N ARG A 78 -11.52 -5.59 -21.18
CA ARG A 78 -10.29 -6.08 -21.79
C ARG A 78 -9.17 -5.98 -20.75
N GLY A 79 -8.27 -6.95 -20.72
CA GLY A 79 -7.22 -7.05 -19.72
C GLY A 79 -7.40 -8.29 -18.85
N ARG A 80 -7.15 -8.18 -17.54
CA ARG A 80 -7.28 -9.30 -16.59
C ARG A 80 -7.58 -8.81 -15.18
N PHE A 81 -8.53 -9.47 -14.55
CA PHE A 81 -8.77 -9.41 -13.11
C PHE A 81 -8.63 -10.80 -12.53
N GLU A 82 -7.86 -10.94 -11.47
CA GLU A 82 -7.78 -12.18 -10.68
C GLU A 82 -7.33 -11.89 -9.26
N ILE A 83 -7.72 -12.74 -8.31
CA ILE A 83 -7.19 -12.66 -6.95
C ILE A 83 -5.73 -13.12 -6.98
N ALA A 84 -4.83 -12.18 -6.85
CA ALA A 84 -3.39 -12.36 -6.93
C ALA A 84 -2.68 -11.62 -5.79
N PRO A 85 -1.39 -11.89 -5.52
CA PRO A 85 -0.63 -11.15 -4.51
C PRO A 85 -0.47 -9.67 -4.81
N SER A 86 -0.50 -9.27 -6.11
CA SER A 86 -0.32 -7.89 -6.57
C SER A 86 -0.95 -7.69 -7.95
N ALA A 87 -1.25 -6.46 -8.34
CA ALA A 87 -1.68 -6.13 -9.70
C ALA A 87 -0.53 -6.34 -10.72
N ALA A 88 0.71 -6.11 -10.32
CA ALA A 88 1.89 -6.44 -11.14
C ALA A 88 1.94 -7.94 -11.49
N ARG A 89 1.56 -8.83 -10.56
CA ARG A 89 1.42 -10.27 -10.83
C ARG A 89 0.32 -10.55 -11.85
N VAL A 90 -0.79 -9.84 -11.80
CA VAL A 90 -1.89 -9.96 -12.79
C VAL A 90 -1.40 -9.55 -14.18
N VAL A 91 -0.68 -8.42 -14.28
CA VAL A 91 -0.06 -7.97 -15.54
C VAL A 91 0.90 -9.04 -16.06
N TYR A 92 1.81 -9.53 -15.21
CA TYR A 92 2.77 -10.58 -15.59
C TYR A 92 2.07 -11.83 -16.14
N ASN A 93 1.10 -12.38 -15.43
CA ASN A 93 0.35 -13.57 -15.83
C ASN A 93 -0.34 -13.38 -17.18
N HIS A 94 -0.97 -12.24 -17.39
CA HIS A 94 -1.66 -11.92 -18.65
C HIS A 94 -0.70 -11.94 -19.85
N TYR A 95 0.49 -11.34 -19.72
CA TYR A 95 1.44 -11.28 -20.83
C TYR A 95 2.25 -12.56 -21.02
N VAL A 96 2.43 -13.38 -19.98
CA VAL A 96 2.94 -14.75 -20.10
C VAL A 96 2.00 -15.59 -20.97
N GLU A 97 0.70 -15.57 -20.68
CA GLU A 97 -0.32 -16.29 -21.47
C GLU A 97 -0.39 -15.80 -22.93
N LYS A 98 -0.08 -14.52 -23.16
CA LYS A 98 0.02 -13.95 -24.51
C LYS A 98 1.36 -14.20 -25.23
N GLY A 99 2.24 -15.01 -24.65
CA GLY A 99 3.54 -15.34 -25.23
C GLY A 99 4.59 -14.23 -25.14
N LYS A 100 4.38 -13.20 -24.33
CA LYS A 100 5.33 -12.10 -24.11
C LYS A 100 6.12 -12.24 -22.79
N GLY A 101 5.98 -13.36 -22.08
CA GLY A 101 6.57 -13.57 -20.76
C GLY A 101 8.10 -13.51 -20.72
N GLU A 102 8.79 -13.93 -21.78
CA GLU A 102 10.26 -13.93 -21.85
C GLU A 102 10.87 -12.56 -21.54
N LYS A 103 10.25 -11.47 -22.04
CA LYS A 103 10.69 -10.09 -21.77
C LYS A 103 10.57 -9.69 -20.30
N LEU A 104 9.68 -10.36 -19.55
CA LEU A 104 9.35 -10.03 -18.17
C LEU A 104 10.16 -10.85 -17.16
N LEU A 105 10.84 -11.93 -17.57
CA LEU A 105 11.61 -12.81 -16.68
C LEU A 105 12.69 -12.07 -15.89
N ARG A 106 13.31 -11.06 -16.50
CA ARG A 106 14.34 -10.22 -15.86
C ARG A 106 13.84 -9.42 -14.64
N TYR A 107 12.54 -9.30 -14.44
CA TYR A 107 11.92 -8.62 -13.32
C TYR A 107 11.43 -9.54 -12.19
N ASP A 108 11.80 -10.82 -12.20
CA ASP A 108 11.30 -11.80 -11.24
C ASP A 108 11.61 -11.40 -9.78
N GLY A 109 12.82 -10.91 -9.50
CA GLY A 109 13.19 -10.42 -8.17
C GLY A 109 12.37 -9.21 -7.70
N LEU A 110 12.09 -8.25 -8.60
CA LEU A 110 11.18 -7.14 -8.35
C LEU A 110 9.77 -7.66 -8.06
N LEU A 111 9.23 -8.51 -8.92
CA LEU A 111 7.87 -9.04 -8.84
C LEU A 111 7.63 -9.86 -7.56
N GLN A 112 8.60 -10.69 -7.14
CA GLN A 112 8.54 -11.40 -5.85
C GLN A 112 8.46 -10.44 -4.67
N SER A 113 9.20 -9.33 -4.70
CA SER A 113 9.20 -8.32 -3.64
C SER A 113 7.89 -7.52 -3.61
N VAL A 114 7.32 -7.23 -4.76
CA VAL A 114 5.98 -6.61 -4.88
C VAL A 114 4.92 -7.53 -4.30
N ASP A 115 4.91 -8.80 -4.69
CA ASP A 115 3.98 -9.82 -4.18
C ASP A 115 4.04 -9.95 -2.65
N LYS A 116 5.26 -9.93 -2.07
CA LYS A 116 5.45 -9.99 -0.61
C LYS A 116 4.93 -8.73 0.08
N SER A 117 5.25 -7.55 -0.45
CA SER A 117 4.91 -6.28 0.19
C SER A 117 3.42 -5.99 0.13
N ASP A 118 2.78 -6.23 -1.01
CA ASP A 118 1.37 -5.92 -1.21
C ASP A 118 0.45 -6.92 -0.50
N SER A 119 0.77 -8.22 -0.54
CA SER A 119 0.07 -9.24 0.25
C SER A 119 0.45 -9.25 1.74
N ALA A 120 1.32 -8.36 2.19
CA ALA A 120 1.86 -8.28 3.55
C ALA A 120 2.47 -9.61 4.06
N LYS A 121 3.01 -10.45 3.17
CA LYS A 121 3.70 -11.72 3.50
C LYS A 121 5.18 -11.48 3.82
N LEU A 122 5.46 -10.51 4.66
CA LEU A 122 6.79 -10.11 5.06
C LEU A 122 7.36 -11.01 6.16
N SER A 123 8.66 -11.27 6.11
CA SER A 123 9.40 -11.86 7.23
C SER A 123 9.79 -10.80 8.26
N MET A 124 10.20 -11.23 9.46
CA MET A 124 10.78 -10.33 10.47
C MET A 124 11.98 -9.57 9.91
N ASN A 125 12.82 -10.25 9.13
CA ASN A 125 14.01 -9.63 8.52
C ASN A 125 13.63 -8.56 7.48
N ASP A 126 12.61 -8.81 6.66
CA ASP A 126 12.13 -7.81 5.69
C ASP A 126 11.70 -6.50 6.39
N VAL A 127 11.13 -6.61 7.60
CA VAL A 127 10.65 -5.45 8.36
C VAL A 127 11.77 -4.75 9.15
N THR A 128 12.68 -5.53 9.78
CA THR A 128 13.69 -4.98 10.71
C THR A 128 14.99 -4.58 10.03
N LYS A 129 15.32 -5.22 8.90
CA LYS A 129 16.55 -4.99 8.12
C LYS A 129 16.24 -5.02 6.63
N PRO A 130 15.39 -4.11 6.14
CA PRO A 130 15.02 -4.11 4.73
C PRO A 130 16.24 -3.78 3.84
N GLY A 131 16.33 -4.47 2.71
CA GLY A 131 17.33 -4.22 1.67
C GLY A 131 16.78 -4.52 0.29
N GLY A 132 17.48 -4.14 -0.77
CA GLY A 132 17.10 -4.38 -2.14
C GLY A 132 15.68 -3.87 -2.46
N TRP A 133 14.93 -4.61 -3.27
CA TRP A 133 13.57 -4.24 -3.65
C TRP A 133 12.62 -4.08 -2.45
N MET A 134 12.87 -4.78 -1.33
CA MET A 134 12.04 -4.64 -0.14
C MET A 134 12.23 -3.28 0.54
N LEU A 135 13.46 -2.75 0.60
CA LEU A 135 13.70 -1.38 1.08
C LEU A 135 13.00 -0.36 0.17
N LEU A 136 13.08 -0.56 -1.14
CA LEU A 136 12.37 0.29 -2.10
C LEU A 136 10.86 0.28 -1.86
N SER A 137 10.27 -0.89 -1.56
CA SER A 137 8.83 -0.99 -1.26
C SER A 137 8.42 -0.12 -0.06
N PHE A 138 9.24 -0.03 0.97
CA PHE A 138 8.97 0.83 2.13
C PHE A 138 9.17 2.32 1.82
N VAL A 139 10.18 2.65 1.03
CA VAL A 139 10.42 4.03 0.57
C VAL A 139 9.24 4.53 -0.28
N MET A 140 8.63 3.64 -1.06
CA MET A 140 7.51 3.95 -1.95
C MET A 140 6.14 3.79 -1.28
N ASP A 141 6.04 3.21 -0.07
CA ASP A 141 4.76 3.11 0.65
C ASP A 141 4.32 4.50 1.16
N PRO A 142 3.20 5.06 0.68
CA PRO A 142 2.72 6.38 1.12
C PRO A 142 2.51 6.46 2.64
N ARG A 143 2.29 5.31 3.30
CA ARG A 143 2.02 5.21 4.74
C ARG A 143 3.27 5.31 5.61
N THR A 144 4.47 5.32 5.03
CA THR A 144 5.71 5.61 5.78
C THR A 144 5.84 7.07 6.18
N GLY A 145 5.09 7.96 5.55
CA GLY A 145 5.18 9.40 5.79
C GLY A 145 6.26 10.13 4.99
N LEU A 146 7.14 9.39 4.29
CA LEU A 146 8.21 10.00 3.47
C LEU A 146 7.67 10.95 2.40
N ALA A 147 6.52 10.61 1.82
CA ALA A 147 5.90 11.41 0.76
C ALA A 147 5.46 12.81 1.21
N TYR A 148 5.26 13.05 2.51
CA TYR A 148 4.86 14.36 3.05
C TYR A 148 6.03 15.32 3.30
N HIS A 149 7.27 14.86 3.15
CA HIS A 149 8.43 15.74 3.26
C HIS A 149 8.61 16.57 1.98
N HIS A 150 8.71 17.90 2.14
CA HIS A 150 8.79 18.84 1.02
C HIS A 150 10.22 19.30 0.66
N GLY A 151 11.25 18.72 1.31
CA GLY A 151 12.65 19.12 1.13
C GLY A 151 13.45 18.31 0.10
N TYR A 152 12.82 17.43 -0.67
CA TYR A 152 13.50 16.62 -1.67
C TYR A 152 13.86 17.38 -2.94
N ARG A 153 14.93 16.94 -3.62
CA ARG A 153 15.42 17.54 -4.87
C ARG A 153 14.41 17.47 -6.00
N ILE A 154 13.68 16.37 -6.09
CA ILE A 154 12.60 16.16 -7.06
C ILE A 154 11.32 15.72 -6.32
N SER A 155 10.18 16.00 -6.93
CA SER A 155 8.88 15.57 -6.39
C SER A 155 8.73 14.05 -6.38
N ASN A 156 7.78 13.53 -5.61
CA ASN A 156 7.49 12.09 -5.59
C ASN A 156 7.00 11.59 -6.96
N ARG A 157 6.26 12.42 -7.70
CA ARG A 157 5.80 12.07 -9.05
C ARG A 157 6.97 11.95 -10.03
N GLU A 158 7.91 12.89 -10.00
CA GLU A 158 9.13 12.84 -10.82
C GLU A 158 9.98 11.63 -10.46
N LEU A 159 10.10 11.30 -9.14
CA LEU A 159 10.80 10.12 -8.71
C LEU A 159 10.15 8.83 -9.24
N MET A 160 8.82 8.70 -9.14
CA MET A 160 8.10 7.54 -9.67
C MET A 160 8.37 7.34 -11.15
N THR A 161 8.30 8.42 -11.94
CA THR A 161 8.58 8.40 -13.39
C THR A 161 10.04 8.01 -13.68
N LYS A 162 10.99 8.60 -12.97
CA LYS A 162 12.41 8.29 -13.10
C LYS A 162 12.72 6.82 -12.77
N MET A 163 12.06 6.28 -11.76
CA MET A 163 12.31 4.91 -11.31
C MET A 163 11.88 3.86 -12.33
N ILE A 164 10.90 4.13 -13.19
CA ILE A 164 10.52 3.20 -14.26
C ILE A 164 11.73 2.92 -15.17
N GLU A 165 12.38 3.99 -15.65
CA GLU A 165 13.56 3.83 -16.50
C GLU A 165 14.77 3.26 -15.75
N LEU A 166 14.95 3.67 -14.49
CA LEU A 166 16.05 3.22 -13.66
C LEU A 166 15.96 1.70 -13.38
N ILE A 167 14.78 1.19 -13.06
CA ILE A 167 14.52 -0.23 -12.87
C ILE A 167 14.63 -0.99 -14.19
N ALA A 168 14.10 -0.43 -15.29
CA ALA A 168 14.20 -1.07 -16.60
C ALA A 168 15.65 -1.25 -17.06
N LYS A 169 16.53 -0.33 -16.69
CA LYS A 169 17.99 -0.44 -16.95
C LYS A 169 18.71 -1.40 -16.01
N ASN A 170 18.19 -1.62 -14.81
CA ASN A 170 18.82 -2.40 -13.74
C ASN A 170 17.83 -3.41 -13.11
N PRO A 171 17.21 -4.32 -13.89
CA PRO A 171 16.10 -5.16 -13.42
C PRO A 171 16.48 -6.15 -12.34
N ASP A 172 17.75 -6.60 -12.31
CA ASP A 172 18.30 -7.56 -11.36
C ASP A 172 19.25 -6.91 -10.31
N ASP A 173 19.41 -5.58 -10.37
CA ASP A 173 20.34 -4.85 -9.51
C ASP A 173 19.61 -3.75 -8.71
N PRO A 174 18.90 -4.12 -7.63
CA PRO A 174 18.25 -3.14 -6.76
C PRO A 174 19.24 -2.19 -6.09
N ASP A 175 20.49 -2.60 -5.85
CA ASP A 175 21.48 -1.76 -5.17
C ASP A 175 21.88 -0.55 -6.01
N THR A 176 22.02 -0.72 -7.32
CA THR A 176 22.20 0.40 -8.26
C THR A 176 20.98 1.35 -8.26
N VAL A 177 19.76 0.81 -8.18
CA VAL A 177 18.54 1.63 -8.07
C VAL A 177 18.51 2.40 -6.76
N LEU A 178 18.84 1.75 -5.63
CA LEU A 178 18.88 2.38 -4.31
C LEU A 178 20.00 3.42 -4.16
N ALA A 179 21.10 3.29 -4.92
CA ALA A 179 22.22 4.23 -4.93
C ALA A 179 21.94 5.51 -5.74
N ASP A 180 20.86 5.53 -6.55
CA ASP A 180 20.48 6.77 -7.27
C ASP A 180 20.27 7.91 -6.28
N PRO A 181 20.83 9.12 -6.51
CA PRO A 181 20.81 10.22 -5.55
C PRO A 181 19.41 10.62 -5.07
N ASP A 182 18.40 10.54 -5.95
CA ASP A 182 17.03 10.95 -5.60
C ASP A 182 16.29 9.83 -4.82
N VAL A 183 16.64 8.57 -5.04
CA VAL A 183 16.16 7.43 -4.25
C VAL A 183 16.86 7.43 -2.89
N LYS A 184 18.19 7.57 -2.89
CA LYS A 184 19.02 7.57 -1.69
C LYS A 184 18.60 8.65 -0.68
N GLU A 185 18.22 9.82 -1.13
CA GLU A 185 17.74 10.92 -0.29
C GLU A 185 16.53 10.49 0.58
N ARG A 186 15.60 9.69 0.02
CA ARG A 186 14.46 9.12 0.78
C ARG A 186 14.91 7.99 1.72
N ILE A 187 15.84 7.17 1.27
CA ILE A 187 16.41 6.09 2.09
C ILE A 187 17.15 6.66 3.31
N ASP A 188 17.98 7.68 3.10
CA ASP A 188 18.71 8.35 4.18
C ASP A 188 17.74 8.93 5.21
N ARG A 189 16.65 9.59 4.75
CA ARG A 189 15.61 10.08 5.64
C ARG A 189 14.89 8.96 6.37
N TYR A 190 14.55 7.87 5.69
CA TYR A 190 13.91 6.70 6.29
C TYR A 190 14.73 6.17 7.47
N PHE A 191 16.04 5.97 7.29
CA PHE A 191 16.92 5.48 8.35
C PHE A 191 17.17 6.53 9.45
N GLN A 192 17.30 7.80 9.11
CA GLN A 192 17.43 8.88 10.10
C GLN A 192 16.23 8.98 11.04
N GLN A 193 15.05 8.68 10.54
CA GLN A 193 13.81 8.76 11.31
C GLN A 193 13.48 7.48 12.09
N GLN A 194 14.16 6.37 11.79
CA GLN A 194 13.79 5.04 12.31
C GLN A 194 13.83 4.95 13.83
N GLU A 195 14.83 5.54 14.47
CA GLU A 195 14.94 5.53 15.93
C GLU A 195 13.80 6.33 16.58
N ALA A 196 13.57 7.55 16.11
CA ALA A 196 12.48 8.40 16.60
C ALA A 196 11.11 7.75 16.38
N PHE A 197 10.88 7.11 15.22
CA PHE A 197 9.67 6.36 14.95
C PHE A 197 9.50 5.17 15.91
N THR A 198 10.56 4.41 16.14
CA THR A 198 10.54 3.24 17.04
C THR A 198 10.24 3.65 18.47
N GLN A 199 10.88 4.72 18.94
CA GLN A 199 10.65 5.27 20.27
C GLN A 199 9.20 5.75 20.44
N LEU A 200 8.70 6.54 19.48
CA LEU A 200 7.31 6.99 19.50
C LEU A 200 6.32 5.83 19.55
N MET A 201 6.52 4.81 18.71
CA MET A 201 5.67 3.61 18.73
C MET A 201 5.69 2.91 20.07
N ARG A 202 6.87 2.82 20.73
CA ARG A 202 7.00 2.19 22.04
C ARG A 202 6.30 2.99 23.14
N GLU A 203 6.47 4.31 23.15
CA GLU A 203 5.89 5.21 24.15
C GLU A 203 4.37 5.35 24.03
N ARG A 204 3.86 5.30 22.80
CA ARG A 204 2.44 5.52 22.47
C ARG A 204 1.63 4.24 22.34
N SER A 205 2.24 3.07 22.56
CA SER A 205 1.54 1.80 22.42
C SER A 205 1.46 1.04 23.74
N THR A 206 0.28 0.47 23.97
CA THR A 206 0.02 -0.48 25.07
C THR A 206 -0.56 -1.76 24.48
N VAL A 207 -0.47 -2.86 25.23
CA VAL A 207 -1.07 -4.14 24.82
C VAL A 207 -2.16 -4.50 25.80
N GLU A 208 -3.36 -4.72 25.29
CA GLU A 208 -4.50 -5.25 26.06
C GLU A 208 -4.95 -6.58 25.43
N LYS A 209 -4.74 -7.69 26.14
CA LYS A 209 -4.98 -9.05 25.62
C LYS A 209 -4.23 -9.28 24.28
N ASN A 210 -4.98 -9.41 23.19
CA ASN A 210 -4.49 -9.66 21.83
C ASN A 210 -4.29 -8.39 21.00
N ALA A 211 -4.66 -7.20 21.52
CA ALA A 211 -4.67 -5.95 20.77
C ALA A 211 -3.53 -5.02 21.18
N ILE A 212 -2.79 -4.47 20.20
CA ILE A 212 -1.90 -3.34 20.36
C ILE A 212 -2.75 -2.07 20.20
N ILE A 213 -2.73 -1.19 21.18
CA ILE A 213 -3.40 0.11 21.13
C ILE A 213 -2.34 1.17 21.01
N THR A 214 -2.30 1.86 19.88
CA THR A 214 -1.34 2.95 19.61
C THR A 214 -2.10 4.27 19.52
N ASP A 215 -1.95 5.14 20.53
CA ASP A 215 -2.59 6.46 20.57
C ASP A 215 -1.60 7.55 20.11
N LEU A 216 -1.82 8.03 18.90
CA LEU A 216 -1.01 9.07 18.25
C LEU A 216 -1.68 10.45 18.28
N ARG A 217 -2.79 10.62 19.00
CA ARG A 217 -3.44 11.92 19.12
C ARG A 217 -2.50 12.94 19.79
N GLY A 218 -2.55 14.17 19.31
CA GLY A 218 -1.68 15.25 19.77
C GLY A 218 -0.21 15.10 19.34
N VAL A 219 0.16 14.14 18.49
CA VAL A 219 1.50 14.06 17.90
C VAL A 219 1.60 15.10 16.79
N ALA A 220 2.37 16.17 17.03
CA ALA A 220 2.48 17.29 16.09
C ALA A 220 3.23 16.92 14.81
N GLU A 221 4.33 16.16 14.94
CA GLU A 221 5.13 15.68 13.82
C GLU A 221 5.34 14.17 13.93
N MET A 222 4.78 13.45 12.97
CA MET A 222 4.93 12.00 12.89
C MET A 222 6.25 11.67 12.20
N PRO A 223 7.21 11.00 12.86
CA PRO A 223 8.41 10.53 12.18
C PRO A 223 8.07 9.50 11.11
N SER A 224 8.83 9.54 10.02
CA SER A 224 8.67 8.54 8.94
C SER A 224 9.12 7.16 9.41
N GLY A 225 8.37 6.12 9.06
CA GLY A 225 8.75 4.78 9.47
C GLY A 225 7.86 3.67 8.91
N ASN A 226 8.37 2.44 9.04
CA ASN A 226 7.65 1.26 8.59
C ASN A 226 6.52 0.89 9.57
N ARG A 227 5.28 1.01 9.12
CA ARG A 227 4.08 0.69 9.92
C ARG A 227 4.02 -0.75 10.45
N PHE A 228 4.75 -1.67 9.84
CA PHE A 228 4.78 -3.07 10.28
C PHE A 228 5.75 -3.33 11.44
N LEU A 229 6.61 -2.36 11.75
CA LEU A 229 7.58 -2.48 12.83
C LEU A 229 6.90 -2.74 14.19
N ILE A 230 5.70 -2.21 14.39
CA ILE A 230 4.91 -2.42 15.61
C ILE A 230 4.68 -3.90 15.93
N TYR A 231 4.49 -4.74 14.92
CA TYR A 231 4.27 -6.17 15.10
C TYR A 231 5.55 -6.94 15.48
N THR A 232 6.73 -6.36 15.22
CA THR A 232 8.00 -6.92 15.71
C THR A 232 8.25 -6.58 17.16
N MET A 233 7.69 -5.46 17.63
CA MET A 233 7.82 -5.00 19.02
C MET A 233 6.86 -5.75 19.97
N PHE A 234 5.68 -6.14 19.46
CA PHE A 234 4.63 -6.82 20.21
C PHE A 234 4.15 -8.10 19.50
N PRO A 235 5.03 -9.10 19.33
CA PRO A 235 4.76 -10.28 18.51
C PRO A 235 3.64 -11.18 19.05
N GLN A 236 3.30 -11.06 20.35
CA GLN A 236 2.21 -11.79 20.98
C GLN A 236 0.82 -11.29 20.57
N ALA A 237 0.71 -10.04 20.13
CA ALA A 237 -0.57 -9.46 19.72
C ALA A 237 -0.89 -9.82 18.25
N ASN A 238 -2.18 -10.00 17.96
CA ASN A 238 -2.64 -10.40 16.63
C ASN A 238 -3.39 -9.28 15.88
N ILE A 239 -3.62 -8.12 16.52
CA ILE A 239 -4.29 -6.99 15.92
C ILE A 239 -3.77 -5.67 16.49
N GLN A 240 -3.72 -4.61 15.69
CA GLN A 240 -3.41 -3.26 16.12
C GLN A 240 -4.61 -2.35 15.93
N VAL A 241 -4.85 -1.49 16.91
CA VAL A 241 -5.73 -0.32 16.83
C VAL A 241 -4.85 0.92 16.92
N ARG A 242 -4.87 1.76 15.89
CA ARG A 242 -4.15 3.02 15.83
C ARG A 242 -5.16 4.15 15.83
N VAL A 243 -5.04 5.05 16.80
CA VAL A 243 -5.91 6.23 16.97
C VAL A 243 -5.10 7.48 16.72
N PHE A 244 -5.60 8.40 15.89
CA PHE A 244 -4.92 9.65 15.59
C PHE A 244 -5.90 10.73 15.17
N ASP A 245 -5.49 11.99 15.30
CA ASP A 245 -6.30 13.13 14.91
C ASP A 245 -6.48 13.17 13.38
N GLY A 246 -7.69 13.38 12.94
CA GLY A 246 -8.03 13.64 11.57
C GLY A 246 -7.66 15.06 11.16
N ARG A 247 -8.06 15.43 9.93
CA ARG A 247 -7.73 16.74 9.36
C ARG A 247 -8.17 17.87 10.31
N LYS A 248 -7.24 18.72 10.71
CA LYS A 248 -7.45 19.85 11.64
C LYS A 248 -8.04 19.48 13.00
N GLY A 249 -8.01 18.21 13.41
CA GLY A 249 -8.62 17.76 14.66
C GLY A 249 -10.15 17.74 14.66
N GLU A 250 -10.79 17.81 13.50
CA GLU A 250 -12.26 17.83 13.37
C GLU A 250 -12.91 16.47 13.72
N PHE A 251 -12.13 15.40 13.67
CA PHE A 251 -12.55 14.03 13.98
C PHE A 251 -11.36 13.19 14.42
N VAL A 252 -11.63 12.03 14.99
CA VAL A 252 -10.61 11.03 15.33
C VAL A 252 -10.66 9.89 14.35
N VAL A 253 -9.49 9.48 13.82
CA VAL A 253 -9.39 8.30 12.98
C VAL A 253 -9.03 7.10 13.84
N CYS A 254 -9.81 6.04 13.72
CA CYS A 254 -9.51 4.72 14.27
C CYS A 254 -9.17 3.77 13.12
N ALA A 255 -7.90 3.37 13.02
CA ALA A 255 -7.42 2.44 12.00
C ALA A 255 -7.05 1.12 12.66
N VAL A 256 -7.59 0.02 12.14
CA VAL A 256 -7.41 -1.34 12.67
C VAL A 256 -6.73 -2.20 11.62
N GLY A 257 -5.78 -3.04 12.04
CA GLY A 257 -5.10 -3.98 11.15
C GLY A 257 -4.65 -5.24 11.86
N HIS A 258 -4.79 -6.38 11.19
CA HIS A 258 -4.25 -7.64 11.66
C HIS A 258 -2.72 -7.61 11.71
N SER A 259 -2.14 -8.30 12.67
CA SER A 259 -0.70 -8.58 12.67
C SER A 259 -0.33 -9.38 11.42
N ILE A 260 0.74 -8.96 10.76
CA ILE A 260 1.28 -9.70 9.61
C ILE A 260 2.03 -10.97 10.03
N PHE A 261 2.42 -11.08 11.30
CA PHE A 261 3.14 -12.22 11.86
C PHE A 261 2.22 -13.15 12.64
N ASN A 262 1.47 -12.63 13.60
CA ASN A 262 0.49 -13.39 14.38
C ASN A 262 -0.90 -13.28 13.73
N ARG A 263 -1.18 -14.15 12.77
CA ARG A 263 -2.39 -14.12 11.92
C ARG A 263 -3.58 -14.89 12.57
N THR A 264 -3.69 -14.89 13.89
CA THR A 264 -4.72 -15.64 14.61
C THR A 264 -6.03 -14.87 14.83
N SER A 265 -6.05 -13.56 14.58
CA SER A 265 -7.26 -12.74 14.73
C SER A 265 -8.40 -13.24 13.82
N ARG A 266 -9.60 -13.38 14.40
CA ARG A 266 -10.82 -13.83 13.71
C ARG A 266 -11.72 -12.67 13.28
N THR A 267 -11.39 -11.44 13.70
CA THR A 267 -12.19 -10.26 13.38
C THR A 267 -12.21 -10.00 11.89
N ASP A 268 -13.38 -9.79 11.31
CA ASP A 268 -13.52 -9.12 10.03
C ASP A 268 -13.48 -7.62 10.27
N VAL A 269 -12.29 -7.03 10.01
CA VAL A 269 -12.05 -5.60 10.29
C VAL A 269 -12.92 -4.71 9.40
N GLY A 270 -13.09 -5.07 8.12
CA GLY A 270 -13.94 -4.31 7.21
C GLY A 270 -15.37 -4.23 7.70
N ALA A 271 -15.96 -5.38 8.05
CA ALA A 271 -17.32 -5.45 8.59
C ALA A 271 -17.45 -4.73 9.95
N LEU A 272 -16.40 -4.79 10.79
CA LEU A 272 -16.40 -4.04 12.06
C LEU A 272 -16.38 -2.54 11.82
N MET A 273 -15.51 -2.03 10.94
CA MET A 273 -15.45 -0.59 10.65
C MET A 273 -16.73 -0.06 10.00
N ASP A 274 -17.37 -0.87 9.15
CA ASP A 274 -18.63 -0.52 8.49
C ASP A 274 -19.77 -0.22 9.50
N LYS A 275 -19.82 -0.94 10.63
CA LYS A 275 -20.78 -0.67 11.72
C LYS A 275 -20.71 0.76 12.27
N TYR A 276 -19.56 1.43 12.12
CA TYR A 276 -19.30 2.78 12.58
C TYR A 276 -19.22 3.79 11.44
N GLY A 277 -19.62 3.41 10.22
CA GLY A 277 -19.59 4.28 9.04
C GLY A 277 -18.22 4.39 8.37
N GLY A 278 -17.32 3.46 8.68
CA GLY A 278 -16.02 3.32 8.05
C GLY A 278 -16.02 2.26 6.94
N GLY A 279 -14.88 1.62 6.74
CA GLY A 279 -14.74 0.54 5.76
C GLY A 279 -13.35 -0.09 5.75
N GLY A 280 -13.18 -1.07 4.87
CA GLY A 280 -11.91 -1.77 4.73
C GLY A 280 -12.08 -3.17 4.15
N HIS A 281 -11.07 -3.98 4.41
CA HIS A 281 -11.04 -5.40 4.07
C HIS A 281 -11.00 -6.24 5.36
N ARG A 282 -11.18 -7.55 5.22
CA ARG A 282 -11.14 -8.47 6.37
C ARG A 282 -9.93 -8.26 7.29
N GLY A 283 -8.75 -7.94 6.76
CA GLY A 283 -7.51 -7.79 7.54
C GLY A 283 -7.18 -6.37 7.97
N ALA A 284 -7.82 -5.36 7.42
CA ALA A 284 -7.53 -3.96 7.75
C ALA A 284 -8.68 -3.03 7.35
N GLY A 285 -8.90 -1.99 8.14
CA GLY A 285 -9.92 -0.98 7.87
C GLY A 285 -9.74 0.25 8.73
N SER A 286 -10.58 1.25 8.50
CA SER A 286 -10.56 2.49 9.28
C SER A 286 -11.92 3.16 9.31
N VAL A 287 -12.13 3.99 10.32
CA VAL A 287 -13.32 4.81 10.50
C VAL A 287 -12.94 6.20 11.00
N SER A 288 -13.69 7.20 10.58
CA SER A 288 -13.61 8.57 11.09
C SER A 288 -14.71 8.78 12.12
N LEU A 289 -14.33 8.95 13.38
CA LEU A 289 -15.25 9.08 14.51
C LEU A 289 -15.46 10.57 14.83
N MET A 290 -16.69 11.06 14.69
CA MET A 290 -17.07 12.47 14.93
C MET A 290 -17.71 12.65 16.29
N ASP A 291 -18.64 11.75 16.66
CA ASP A 291 -19.43 11.82 17.89
C ASP A 291 -18.89 10.82 18.91
N ASP A 292 -18.59 11.29 20.12
CA ASP A 292 -18.07 10.48 21.24
C ASP A 292 -17.03 9.42 20.81
N PRO A 293 -15.88 9.83 20.26
CA PRO A 293 -14.86 8.91 19.76
C PRO A 293 -14.33 7.96 20.85
N GLU A 294 -14.29 8.41 22.10
CA GLU A 294 -13.83 7.59 23.23
C GLU A 294 -14.75 6.39 23.48
N GLN A 295 -16.05 6.60 23.43
CA GLN A 295 -17.02 5.50 23.62
C GLN A 295 -16.92 4.51 22.44
N GLN A 296 -16.87 5.02 21.21
CA GLN A 296 -16.80 4.16 20.02
C GLN A 296 -15.50 3.37 19.98
N ILE A 297 -14.35 3.97 20.33
CA ILE A 297 -13.06 3.26 20.44
C ILE A 297 -13.15 2.15 21.49
N ARG A 298 -13.75 2.40 22.68
CA ARG A 298 -13.93 1.36 23.69
C ARG A 298 -14.78 0.19 23.18
N MET A 299 -15.85 0.46 22.43
CA MET A 299 -16.70 -0.60 21.84
C MET A 299 -15.95 -1.41 20.79
N ILE A 300 -15.21 -0.74 19.88
CA ILE A 300 -14.35 -1.40 18.89
C ILE A 300 -13.33 -2.31 19.59
N LEU A 301 -12.63 -1.79 20.60
CA LEU A 301 -11.65 -2.57 21.37
C LEU A 301 -12.26 -3.77 22.09
N ALA A 302 -13.47 -3.63 22.62
CA ALA A 302 -14.18 -4.74 23.29
C ALA A 302 -14.47 -5.88 22.30
N GLU A 303 -14.93 -5.57 21.08
CA GLU A 303 -15.19 -6.55 20.03
C GLU A 303 -13.89 -7.22 19.54
N LEU A 304 -12.83 -6.45 19.32
CA LEU A 304 -11.52 -6.97 18.92
C LEU A 304 -10.93 -7.94 19.97
N LYS A 305 -11.06 -7.60 21.25
CA LYS A 305 -10.59 -8.45 22.36
C LYS A 305 -11.45 -9.70 22.59
N ALA A 306 -12.68 -9.71 22.14
CA ALA A 306 -13.57 -10.88 22.21
C ALA A 306 -13.29 -11.88 21.07
N ASN A 307 -12.82 -11.40 19.91
CA ASN A 307 -12.56 -12.19 18.70
C ASN A 307 -11.07 -12.56 18.51
N GLY A 308 -10.24 -12.34 19.52
CA GLY A 308 -8.79 -12.54 19.48
C GLY A 308 -8.30 -13.92 19.78
#